data_769fa35e27d7ea75e4935d404cb203e3
#
_entry.id   769fa35e27d7ea75e4935d404cb203e3
#
_cell.length_a   1.000
_cell.length_b   1.000
_cell.length_c   1.000
_cell.angle_alpha   90.00
_cell.angle_beta   90.00
_cell.angle_gamma   90.00
#
_symmetry.space_group_name_H-M   'P 1'
#
loop_
_entity.id
_entity.type
_entity.pdbx_description
1 polymer ?
#
loop_
_entity_poly.entity_id
_entity_poly.type
_entity_poly.pdbx_seq_one_letter_code
_entity_poly.pdbx_strand_id
1 'polypeptide(L)'
;MSTCTHIWTWLSAARSEALLARHPRIEETDLLLGLLAQGGPVARTLGAAGVGLARARSAATDLDDADLAGANIPVPRGLRPRRLLVSLAVVQADVDLDLAPGAEDVVFERRGRVRSDRQALLALTAGPRTASSRLLDHLGVDVPELRRRLKTGARERVAGARTVPVPQDLRREGMERAWRLDHFVCAPPEVLRGILTDPDRLGQWMELGTDVVVESGAGRVVTEWHRGRRTVRLRHSLTCEGQSVVWREEVLTGRWAGRLSTVRRIDLEGVDGGTLVRLTLLTRTFGLLGRVLAPVFGNLRWGFGMRQQLVVVAGLAADDLADLRR
;
A
#
# COMPACT_ATOMS: atom_id res chain seq x y z
N MET A 1 -8.21 16.65 3.67
CA MET A 1 -7.55 15.61 4.50
C MET A 1 -6.36 16.22 5.19
N SER A 2 -6.22 16.01 6.50
CA SER A 2 -5.17 16.64 7.27
C SER A 2 -3.80 16.07 6.91
N THR A 3 -2.79 16.92 6.95
CA THR A 3 -1.36 16.61 6.80
C THR A 3 -0.92 15.42 7.67
N CYS A 4 -1.59 15.20 8.82
CA CYS A 4 -1.32 14.09 9.72
C CYS A 4 -1.56 12.71 9.09
N THR A 5 -2.67 12.49 8.40
CA THR A 5 -3.02 11.16 7.84
C THR A 5 -2.00 10.70 6.81
N HIS A 6 -1.41 11.63 6.06
CA HIS A 6 -0.45 11.34 5.02
C HIS A 6 0.89 10.86 5.59
N ILE A 7 1.40 11.56 6.60
CA ILE A 7 2.64 11.16 7.29
C ILE A 7 2.48 9.78 7.94
N TRP A 8 1.37 9.52 8.58
CA TRP A 8 1.10 8.22 9.18
C TRP A 8 1.10 7.09 8.16
N THR A 9 0.51 7.29 6.96
CA THR A 9 0.53 6.28 5.90
C THR A 9 1.95 6.02 5.41
N TRP A 10 2.75 7.07 5.22
CA TRP A 10 4.15 6.96 4.82
C TRP A 10 4.99 6.23 5.87
N LEU A 11 4.92 6.64 7.13
CA LEU A 11 5.66 5.98 8.22
C LEU A 11 5.21 4.54 8.42
N SER A 12 3.91 4.24 8.28
CA SER A 12 3.41 2.87 8.30
C SER A 12 3.97 2.04 7.14
N ALA A 13 4.06 2.59 5.94
CA ALA A 13 4.68 1.92 4.79
C ALA A 13 6.20 1.72 5.01
N ALA A 14 6.91 2.72 5.51
CA ALA A 14 8.34 2.62 5.83
C ALA A 14 8.61 1.58 6.93
N ARG A 15 7.79 1.56 7.98
CA ARG A 15 7.86 0.54 9.01
C ARG A 15 7.66 -0.87 8.43
N SER A 16 6.73 -1.01 7.51
CA SER A 16 6.51 -2.29 6.83
C SER A 16 7.72 -2.71 6.02
N GLU A 17 8.39 -1.79 5.32
CA GLU A 17 9.63 -2.08 4.60
C GLU A 17 10.76 -2.50 5.54
N ALA A 18 10.93 -1.81 6.68
CA ALA A 18 11.90 -2.18 7.70
C ALA A 18 11.63 -3.58 8.27
N LEU A 19 10.37 -3.90 8.63
CA LEU A 19 9.96 -5.22 9.11
C LEU A 19 10.23 -6.31 8.07
N LEU A 20 9.89 -6.07 6.81
CA LEU A 20 10.14 -7.00 5.71
C LEU A 20 11.64 -7.24 5.49
N ALA A 21 12.46 -6.21 5.64
CA ALA A 21 13.93 -6.29 5.56
C ALA A 21 14.57 -6.82 6.86
N ARG A 22 13.79 -6.94 7.95
CA ARG A 22 14.23 -7.30 9.30
C ARG A 22 15.21 -6.30 9.90
N HIS A 23 15.04 -5.03 9.57
CA HIS A 23 15.79 -3.96 10.20
C HIS A 23 15.32 -3.77 11.66
N PRO A 24 16.23 -3.53 12.61
CA PRO A 24 15.86 -3.28 14.00
C PRO A 24 15.26 -1.89 14.21
N ARG A 25 15.43 -0.98 13.26
CA ARG A 25 14.93 0.40 13.25
C ARG A 25 14.54 0.78 11.82
N ILE A 26 13.71 1.82 11.71
CA ILE A 26 13.37 2.40 10.40
C ILE A 26 14.53 3.28 9.94
N GLU A 27 15.15 2.95 8.82
CA GLU A 27 16.28 3.66 8.24
C GLU A 27 15.83 4.63 7.12
N GLU A 28 16.73 5.51 6.65
CA GLU A 28 16.46 6.42 5.53
C GLU A 28 16.04 5.66 4.26
N THR A 29 16.64 4.50 4.02
CA THR A 29 16.30 3.62 2.89
C THR A 29 14.87 3.11 3.00
N ASP A 30 14.43 2.70 4.20
CA ASP A 30 13.06 2.26 4.43
C ASP A 30 12.05 3.40 4.23
N LEU A 31 12.42 4.62 4.61
CA LEU A 31 11.61 5.81 4.35
C LEU A 31 11.43 6.07 2.84
N LEU A 32 12.48 5.89 2.03
CA LEU A 32 12.39 6.01 0.56
C LEU A 32 11.55 4.88 -0.04
N LEU A 33 11.77 3.64 0.39
CA LEU A 33 10.96 2.49 -0.04
C LEU A 33 9.49 2.67 0.37
N GLY A 34 9.25 3.21 1.56
CA GLY A 34 7.91 3.56 2.04
C GLY A 34 7.21 4.60 1.16
N LEU A 35 7.94 5.60 0.62
CA LEU A 35 7.37 6.55 -0.35
C LEU A 35 6.96 5.87 -1.66
N LEU A 36 7.77 4.91 -2.15
CA LEU A 36 7.46 4.13 -3.34
C LEU A 36 6.26 3.20 -3.11
N ALA A 37 6.22 2.52 -1.97
CA ALA A 37 5.13 1.62 -1.59
C ALA A 37 3.81 2.36 -1.36
N GLN A 38 3.88 3.53 -0.71
CA GLN A 38 2.73 4.39 -0.47
C GLN A 38 2.10 4.90 -1.78
N GLY A 39 2.86 4.95 -2.87
CA GLY A 39 2.39 5.51 -4.14
C GLY A 39 2.29 7.05 -4.12
N GLY A 40 1.44 7.59 -4.99
CA GLY A 40 1.22 9.03 -5.09
C GLY A 40 2.16 9.75 -6.05
N PRO A 41 2.21 11.12 -6.02
CA PRO A 41 2.92 11.91 -7.02
C PRO A 41 4.43 11.67 -7.07
N VAL A 42 5.06 11.48 -5.90
CA VAL A 42 6.51 11.21 -5.80
C VAL A 42 6.85 9.84 -6.37
N ALA A 43 6.09 8.81 -5.99
CA ALA A 43 6.27 7.47 -6.55
C ALA A 43 6.06 7.46 -8.07
N ARG A 44 5.09 8.24 -8.58
CA ARG A 44 4.88 8.42 -10.03
C ARG A 44 6.08 9.07 -10.70
N THR A 45 6.65 10.12 -10.09
CA THR A 45 7.86 10.78 -10.62
C THR A 45 9.04 9.83 -10.67
N LEU A 46 9.25 9.04 -9.62
CA LEU A 46 10.31 8.04 -9.55
C LEU A 46 10.05 6.88 -10.52
N GLY A 47 8.80 6.41 -10.62
CA GLY A 47 8.37 5.39 -11.57
C GLY A 47 8.64 5.77 -13.02
N ALA A 48 8.31 7.01 -13.41
CA ALA A 48 8.61 7.55 -14.73
C ALA A 48 10.13 7.66 -15.01
N ALA A 49 10.97 7.75 -13.95
CA ALA A 49 12.42 7.65 -14.04
C ALA A 49 12.93 6.19 -13.98
N GLY A 50 12.05 5.19 -14.06
CA GLY A 50 12.39 3.77 -14.02
C GLY A 50 12.68 3.20 -12.63
N VAL A 51 12.36 3.96 -11.56
CA VAL A 51 12.53 3.53 -10.17
C VAL A 51 11.23 2.98 -9.62
N GLY A 52 11.01 1.67 -9.78
CA GLY A 52 9.92 0.93 -9.14
C GLY A 52 10.35 0.33 -7.80
N LEU A 53 9.38 -0.04 -6.96
CA LEU A 53 9.64 -0.58 -5.62
C LEU A 53 10.49 -1.86 -5.65
N ALA A 54 10.21 -2.78 -6.58
CA ALA A 54 11.00 -4.01 -6.75
C ALA A 54 12.48 -3.73 -7.03
N ARG A 55 12.74 -2.80 -7.97
CA ARG A 55 14.10 -2.42 -8.36
C ARG A 55 14.82 -1.70 -7.22
N ALA A 56 14.11 -0.83 -6.50
CA ALA A 56 14.66 -0.11 -5.36
C ALA A 56 15.02 -1.05 -4.20
N ARG A 57 14.18 -2.06 -3.92
CA ARG A 57 14.46 -3.09 -2.92
C ARG A 57 15.71 -3.92 -3.27
N SER A 58 15.85 -4.31 -4.55
CA SER A 58 17.04 -5.03 -5.01
C SER A 58 18.30 -4.18 -4.85
N ALA A 59 18.25 -2.94 -5.34
CA ALA A 59 19.37 -2.01 -5.26
C ALA A 59 19.78 -1.67 -3.82
N ALA A 60 18.84 -1.57 -2.90
CA ALA A 60 19.13 -1.39 -1.47
C ALA A 60 19.93 -2.58 -0.94
N THR A 61 19.49 -3.80 -1.27
CA THR A 61 20.22 -5.03 -0.88
C THR A 61 21.63 -5.07 -1.48
N ASP A 62 21.78 -4.67 -2.75
CA ASP A 62 23.09 -4.66 -3.43
C ASP A 62 24.05 -3.64 -2.78
N LEU A 63 23.53 -2.50 -2.34
CA LEU A 63 24.33 -1.48 -1.62
C LEU A 63 24.77 -1.96 -0.24
N ASP A 64 23.88 -2.60 0.51
CA ASP A 64 24.21 -3.19 1.82
C ASP A 64 25.32 -4.23 1.68
N ASP A 65 25.28 -5.04 0.61
CA ASP A 65 26.33 -6.01 0.31
C ASP A 65 27.65 -5.35 -0.02
N ALA A 66 27.60 -4.30 -0.83
CA ALA A 66 28.81 -3.56 -1.18
C ALA A 66 29.43 -2.90 0.06
N ASP A 67 28.60 -2.34 0.95
CA ASP A 67 29.07 -1.73 2.20
C ASP A 67 29.71 -2.78 3.15
N LEU A 68 29.10 -3.96 3.30
CA LEU A 68 29.68 -5.07 4.08
C LEU A 68 30.97 -5.60 3.46
N ALA A 69 31.02 -5.76 2.15
CA ALA A 69 32.23 -6.18 1.45
C ALA A 69 33.34 -5.13 1.59
N GLY A 70 33.01 -3.84 1.51
CA GLY A 70 33.94 -2.73 1.73
C GLY A 70 34.52 -2.72 3.17
N ALA A 71 33.76 -3.21 4.14
CA ALA A 71 34.20 -3.39 5.53
C ALA A 71 34.93 -4.73 5.78
N ASN A 72 35.23 -5.51 4.74
CA ASN A 72 35.80 -6.86 4.85
C ASN A 72 34.93 -7.85 5.66
N ILE A 73 33.64 -7.67 5.66
CA ILE A 73 32.69 -8.58 6.31
C ILE A 73 32.10 -9.51 5.23
N PRO A 74 32.57 -10.77 5.13
CA PRO A 74 32.01 -11.70 4.16
C PRO A 74 30.60 -12.11 4.59
N VAL A 75 29.59 -11.86 3.76
CA VAL A 75 28.25 -12.40 3.95
C VAL A 75 28.16 -13.74 3.20
N PRO A 76 28.13 -14.87 3.93
CA PRO A 76 27.98 -16.17 3.26
C PRO A 76 26.65 -16.22 2.48
N ARG A 77 26.73 -16.72 1.23
CA ARG A 77 25.53 -16.96 0.43
C ARG A 77 24.59 -17.89 1.20
N GLY A 78 23.37 -17.47 1.48
CA GLY A 78 22.35 -18.24 2.22
C GLY A 78 22.16 -17.85 3.70
N LEU A 79 23.04 -17.05 4.31
CA LEU A 79 22.82 -16.51 5.66
C LEU A 79 21.95 -15.25 5.69
N ARG A 80 21.60 -14.70 4.54
CA ARG A 80 20.68 -13.57 4.50
C ARG A 80 19.32 -14.01 5.01
N PRO A 81 18.75 -13.29 5.97
CA PRO A 81 17.39 -13.54 6.36
C PRO A 81 16.51 -13.35 5.11
N ARG A 82 15.75 -14.40 4.78
CA ARG A 82 14.75 -14.29 3.72
C ARG A 82 13.79 -13.18 4.09
N ARG A 83 13.55 -12.26 3.15
CA ARG A 83 12.59 -11.19 3.34
C ARG A 83 11.24 -11.79 3.72
N LEU A 84 10.53 -11.17 4.66
CA LEU A 84 9.19 -11.58 5.01
C LEU A 84 8.25 -11.34 3.84
N LEU A 85 7.24 -12.20 3.69
CA LEU A 85 6.21 -11.99 2.68
C LEU A 85 5.33 -10.80 3.08
N VAL A 86 5.04 -9.96 2.09
CA VAL A 86 4.13 -8.84 2.28
C VAL A 86 2.72 -9.38 2.58
N SER A 87 2.11 -8.87 3.62
CA SER A 87 0.70 -9.11 3.94
C SER A 87 0.12 -7.94 4.72
N LEU A 88 -1.19 -7.81 4.70
CA LEU A 88 -1.85 -6.78 5.50
C LEU A 88 -1.58 -6.95 6.99
N ALA A 89 -1.43 -8.18 7.47
CA ALA A 89 -1.06 -8.47 8.85
C ALA A 89 0.30 -7.88 9.23
N VAL A 90 1.30 -7.92 8.34
CA VAL A 90 2.62 -7.26 8.56
C VAL A 90 2.47 -5.75 8.58
N VAL A 91 1.70 -5.19 7.65
CA VAL A 91 1.47 -3.73 7.57
C VAL A 91 0.71 -3.21 8.79
N GLN A 92 -0.19 -4.02 9.35
CA GLN A 92 -1.01 -3.68 10.52
C GLN A 92 -0.42 -4.19 11.83
N ALA A 93 0.71 -4.91 11.80
CA ALA A 93 1.34 -5.42 13.02
C ALA A 93 1.61 -4.27 14.00
N ASP A 94 1.25 -4.49 15.25
CA ASP A 94 1.52 -3.55 16.34
C ASP A 94 2.95 -3.77 16.87
N VAL A 95 3.92 -3.51 15.99
CA VAL A 95 5.35 -3.56 16.30
C VAL A 95 5.86 -2.14 16.29
N ASP A 96 6.29 -1.67 17.43
CA ASP A 96 6.91 -0.36 17.56
C ASP A 96 8.36 -0.45 17.09
N LEU A 97 8.70 0.25 16.02
CA LEU A 97 10.07 0.39 15.53
C LEU A 97 10.47 1.85 15.66
N ASP A 98 11.57 2.08 16.36
CA ASP A 98 12.20 3.39 16.45
C ASP A 98 12.75 3.83 15.10
N LEU A 99 12.86 5.14 14.89
CA LEU A 99 13.59 5.71 13.79
C LEU A 99 15.11 5.62 14.08
N ALA A 100 15.90 5.29 13.06
CA ALA A 100 17.33 5.50 13.11
C ALA A 100 17.64 7.02 13.13
N PRO A 101 18.77 7.48 13.68
CA PRO A 101 19.07 8.92 13.81
C PRO A 101 18.93 9.70 12.50
N GLY A 102 19.43 9.16 11.37
CA GLY A 102 19.28 9.80 10.07
C GLY A 102 17.83 9.86 9.58
N ALA A 103 17.04 8.84 9.85
CA ALA A 103 15.61 8.81 9.55
C ALA A 103 14.82 9.77 10.43
N GLU A 104 15.19 9.91 11.69
CA GLU A 104 14.60 10.86 12.62
C GLU A 104 14.79 12.30 12.16
N ASP A 105 16.02 12.65 11.74
CA ASP A 105 16.35 13.96 11.17
C ASP A 105 15.48 14.31 9.95
N VAL A 106 15.18 13.32 9.10
CA VAL A 106 14.31 13.50 7.93
C VAL A 106 12.86 13.77 8.34
N VAL A 107 12.34 13.00 9.29
CA VAL A 107 10.92 13.07 9.70
C VAL A 107 10.64 14.33 10.52
N PHE A 108 11.58 14.69 11.41
CA PHE A 108 11.45 15.81 12.35
C PHE A 108 12.35 17.00 11.99
N GLU A 109 12.73 17.13 10.72
CA GLU A 109 13.64 18.16 10.20
C GLU A 109 13.62 19.46 11.05
N ARG A 110 14.81 20.03 11.36
CA ARG A 110 15.04 21.21 12.23
C ARG A 110 14.17 22.44 11.94
N ARG A 111 13.47 22.46 10.80
CA ARG A 111 12.58 23.55 10.35
C ARG A 111 11.09 23.22 10.37
N GLY A 112 10.70 22.09 10.95
CA GLY A 112 9.31 21.70 11.05
C GLY A 112 9.01 20.32 10.44
N ARG A 113 7.86 19.77 10.79
CA ARG A 113 7.41 18.43 10.40
C ARG A 113 7.22 18.34 8.89
N VAL A 114 7.75 17.30 8.24
CA VAL A 114 7.44 16.96 6.85
C VAL A 114 5.92 16.88 6.66
N ARG A 115 5.40 17.58 5.63
CA ARG A 115 3.95 17.71 5.39
C ARG A 115 3.49 17.15 4.06
N SER A 116 4.40 16.65 3.23
CA SER A 116 4.09 16.08 1.91
C SER A 116 5.19 15.14 1.45
N ASP A 117 4.86 14.18 0.54
CA ASP A 117 5.81 13.28 -0.10
C ASP A 117 6.98 14.01 -0.74
N ARG A 118 6.67 15.14 -1.37
CA ARG A 118 7.68 16.00 -2.00
C ARG A 118 8.68 16.54 -0.98
N GLN A 119 8.22 16.99 0.19
CA GLN A 119 9.11 17.43 1.26
C GLN A 119 9.91 16.26 1.81
N ALA A 120 9.28 15.09 1.97
CA ALA A 120 9.96 13.88 2.39
C ALA A 120 11.09 13.51 1.43
N LEU A 121 10.84 13.44 0.12
CA LEU A 121 11.88 13.12 -0.85
C LEU A 121 12.97 14.20 -0.91
N LEU A 122 12.64 15.48 -0.80
CA LEU A 122 13.63 16.55 -0.73
C LEU A 122 14.51 16.46 0.52
N ALA A 123 13.96 16.04 1.66
CA ALA A 123 14.72 15.81 2.89
C ALA A 123 15.62 14.56 2.77
N LEU A 124 15.07 13.44 2.31
CA LEU A 124 15.80 12.20 2.05
C LEU A 124 16.98 12.36 1.08
N THR A 125 16.89 13.33 0.18
CA THR A 125 17.93 13.63 -0.81
C THR A 125 18.68 14.92 -0.49
N ALA A 126 18.69 15.41 0.77
CA ALA A 126 19.27 16.69 1.13
C ALA A 126 20.79 16.79 0.93
N GLY A 127 21.49 15.66 1.02
CA GLY A 127 22.93 15.55 0.81
C GLY A 127 23.31 14.42 -0.14
N PRO A 128 24.48 14.51 -0.78
CA PRO A 128 24.94 13.48 -1.72
C PRO A 128 25.32 12.14 -1.01
N ARG A 129 25.50 12.18 0.30
CA ARG A 129 25.91 11.01 1.11
C ARG A 129 24.76 10.38 1.90
N THR A 130 23.52 10.88 1.78
CA THR A 130 22.37 10.22 2.41
C THR A 130 22.17 8.84 1.78
N ALA A 131 21.73 7.86 2.56
CA ALA A 131 21.48 6.50 2.06
C ALA A 131 20.50 6.52 0.88
N SER A 132 19.48 7.37 0.94
CA SER A 132 18.51 7.55 -0.14
C SER A 132 19.11 8.16 -1.41
N SER A 133 20.05 9.12 -1.31
CA SER A 133 20.75 9.67 -2.47
C SER A 133 21.64 8.62 -3.13
N ARG A 134 22.40 7.86 -2.34
CA ARG A 134 23.25 6.76 -2.83
C ARG A 134 22.40 5.70 -3.55
N LEU A 135 21.24 5.34 -2.99
CA LEU A 135 20.34 4.39 -3.62
C LEU A 135 19.79 4.91 -4.96
N LEU A 136 19.39 6.17 -5.02
CA LEU A 136 18.91 6.77 -6.26
C LEU A 136 20.02 6.90 -7.32
N ASP A 137 21.23 7.30 -6.93
CA ASP A 137 22.42 7.33 -7.81
C ASP A 137 22.74 5.93 -8.35
N HIS A 138 22.73 4.90 -7.50
CA HIS A 138 22.91 3.50 -7.91
C HIS A 138 21.85 3.03 -8.91
N LEU A 139 20.63 3.55 -8.80
CA LEU A 139 19.54 3.32 -9.74
C LEU A 139 19.63 4.15 -11.03
N GLY A 140 20.66 5.00 -11.17
CA GLY A 140 20.91 5.84 -12.33
C GLY A 140 20.03 7.11 -12.37
N VAL A 141 19.51 7.55 -11.24
CA VAL A 141 18.71 8.79 -11.14
C VAL A 141 19.64 9.97 -10.92
N ASP A 142 19.54 10.98 -11.76
CA ASP A 142 20.16 12.28 -11.52
C ASP A 142 19.47 13.00 -10.35
N VAL A 143 20.01 12.83 -9.13
CA VAL A 143 19.44 13.39 -7.90
C VAL A 143 19.37 14.92 -7.92
N PRO A 144 20.40 15.67 -8.36
CA PRO A 144 20.32 17.12 -8.57
C PRO A 144 19.15 17.55 -9.45
N GLU A 145 18.98 16.89 -10.61
CA GLU A 145 17.88 17.19 -11.53
C GLU A 145 16.52 16.81 -10.94
N LEU A 146 16.40 15.66 -10.29
CA LEU A 146 15.19 15.25 -9.56
C LEU A 146 14.80 16.31 -8.53
N ARG A 147 15.75 16.79 -7.73
CA ARG A 147 15.51 17.86 -6.74
C ARG A 147 15.08 19.17 -7.39
N ARG A 148 15.68 19.53 -8.52
CA ARG A 148 15.29 20.72 -9.29
C ARG A 148 13.83 20.61 -9.75
N ARG A 149 13.43 19.50 -10.35
CA ARG A 149 12.04 19.22 -10.78
C ARG A 149 11.07 19.26 -9.60
N LEU A 150 11.44 18.64 -8.50
CA LEU A 150 10.65 18.69 -7.28
C LEU A 150 10.48 20.12 -6.75
N LYS A 151 11.48 20.98 -6.82
CA LYS A 151 11.39 22.38 -6.35
C LYS A 151 10.53 23.25 -7.26
N THR A 152 10.53 23.03 -8.56
CA THR A 152 9.83 23.86 -9.56
C THR A 152 8.45 23.31 -9.94
N GLY A 153 8.22 22.01 -9.81
CA GLY A 153 6.98 21.35 -10.23
C GLY A 153 5.74 21.81 -9.44
N ALA A 154 4.58 21.67 -10.05
CA ALA A 154 3.31 21.94 -9.39
C ALA A 154 3.14 21.13 -8.10
N ARG A 155 2.50 21.72 -7.10
CA ARG A 155 2.17 21.03 -5.85
C ARG A 155 0.99 20.07 -6.10
N GLU A 156 1.28 18.89 -6.61
CA GLU A 156 0.27 17.84 -6.64
C GLU A 156 -0.06 17.43 -5.20
N ARG A 157 -1.34 17.41 -4.89
CA ARG A 157 -1.82 16.92 -3.60
C ARG A 157 -2.08 15.43 -3.73
N VAL A 158 -1.61 14.65 -2.77
CA VAL A 158 -2.05 13.25 -2.64
C VAL A 158 -3.56 13.22 -2.48
N ALA A 159 -4.23 12.64 -3.46
CA ALA A 159 -5.69 12.55 -3.45
C ALA A 159 -6.15 11.72 -2.24
N GLY A 160 -7.01 12.28 -1.42
CA GLY A 160 -7.70 11.54 -0.38
C GLY A 160 -8.84 10.70 -0.94
N ALA A 161 -9.29 9.71 -0.17
CA ALA A 161 -10.55 9.08 -0.48
C ALA A 161 -11.67 10.12 -0.47
N ARG A 162 -12.50 10.11 -1.50
CA ARG A 162 -13.64 11.03 -1.65
C ARG A 162 -14.93 10.25 -1.74
N THR A 163 -16.00 10.80 -1.19
CA THR A 163 -17.35 10.26 -1.37
C THR A 163 -17.76 10.44 -2.84
N VAL A 164 -18.33 9.40 -3.41
CA VAL A 164 -18.89 9.40 -4.77
C VAL A 164 -20.34 8.89 -4.74
N PRO A 165 -21.15 9.22 -5.75
CA PRO A 165 -22.51 8.68 -5.85
C PRO A 165 -22.49 7.15 -5.94
N VAL A 166 -23.42 6.50 -5.25
CA VAL A 166 -23.67 5.06 -5.40
C VAL A 166 -24.39 4.81 -6.72
N PRO A 167 -23.91 3.92 -7.61
CA PRO A 167 -24.59 3.52 -8.83
C PRO A 167 -26.01 3.01 -8.54
N GLN A 168 -26.95 3.25 -9.46
CA GLN A 168 -28.36 2.99 -9.22
C GLN A 168 -28.68 1.50 -9.03
N ASP A 169 -28.01 0.62 -9.78
CA ASP A 169 -28.06 -0.84 -9.64
C ASP A 169 -27.64 -1.29 -8.25
N LEU A 170 -26.46 -0.86 -7.80
CA LEU A 170 -25.93 -1.19 -6.47
C LEU A 170 -26.73 -0.55 -5.33
N ARG A 171 -27.36 0.61 -5.58
CA ARG A 171 -28.30 1.20 -4.62
C ARG A 171 -29.55 0.33 -4.44
N ARG A 172 -30.07 -0.26 -5.53
CA ARG A 172 -31.19 -1.22 -5.47
C ARG A 172 -30.79 -2.49 -4.68
N GLU A 173 -29.55 -2.90 -4.75
CA GLU A 173 -29.00 -4.00 -3.95
C GLU A 173 -28.74 -3.59 -2.48
N GLY A 174 -28.96 -2.31 -2.14
CA GLY A 174 -28.90 -1.78 -0.79
C GLY A 174 -27.55 -1.20 -0.38
N MET A 175 -26.66 -0.88 -1.34
CA MET A 175 -25.47 -0.07 -1.05
C MET A 175 -25.89 1.36 -0.73
N GLU A 176 -25.37 1.93 0.36
CA GLU A 176 -25.76 3.24 0.86
C GLU A 176 -24.69 4.30 0.65
N ARG A 177 -23.42 3.89 0.63
CA ARG A 177 -22.26 4.80 0.54
C ARG A 177 -21.19 4.27 -0.39
N ALA A 178 -20.49 5.18 -1.02
CA ALA A 178 -19.37 4.87 -1.87
C ALA A 178 -18.23 5.86 -1.63
N TRP A 179 -17.01 5.34 -1.54
CA TRP A 179 -15.77 6.12 -1.49
C TRP A 179 -14.88 5.70 -2.64
N ARG A 180 -14.15 6.66 -3.17
CA ARG A 180 -13.20 6.43 -4.25
C ARG A 180 -11.84 6.98 -3.88
N LEU A 181 -10.82 6.17 -4.10
CA LEU A 181 -9.42 6.52 -3.97
C LEU A 181 -8.73 6.29 -5.31
N ASP A 182 -8.10 7.33 -5.85
CA ASP A 182 -7.20 7.24 -6.98
C ASP A 182 -5.77 7.14 -6.43
N HIS A 183 -4.99 6.13 -6.85
CA HIS A 183 -3.70 5.81 -6.28
C HIS A 183 -2.75 5.28 -7.38
N PHE A 184 -1.47 5.68 -7.32
CA PHE A 184 -0.47 5.21 -8.25
C PHE A 184 0.34 4.05 -7.63
N VAL A 185 0.58 3.00 -8.41
CA VAL A 185 1.42 1.85 -8.03
C VAL A 185 2.51 1.66 -9.09
N CYS A 186 3.78 1.56 -8.66
CA CYS A 186 4.93 1.34 -9.55
C CYS A 186 5.00 -0.13 -10.02
N ALA A 187 3.95 -0.62 -10.65
CA ALA A 187 3.90 -1.97 -11.23
C ALA A 187 3.01 -1.96 -12.47
N PRO A 188 3.26 -2.85 -13.45
CA PRO A 188 2.42 -3.00 -14.63
C PRO A 188 1.00 -3.47 -14.27
N PRO A 189 -0.04 -3.07 -15.04
CA PRO A 189 -1.43 -3.41 -14.74
C PRO A 189 -1.70 -4.92 -14.78
N GLU A 190 -1.00 -5.69 -15.59
CA GLU A 190 -1.12 -7.14 -15.67
C GLU A 190 -0.64 -7.85 -14.40
N VAL A 191 0.43 -7.37 -13.76
CA VAL A 191 0.92 -7.90 -12.48
C VAL A 191 -0.10 -7.61 -11.38
N LEU A 192 -0.60 -6.37 -11.31
CA LEU A 192 -1.64 -6.01 -10.35
C LEU A 192 -2.92 -6.81 -10.57
N ARG A 193 -3.31 -7.02 -11.83
CA ARG A 193 -4.48 -7.83 -12.15
C ARG A 193 -4.31 -9.26 -11.66
N GLY A 194 -3.16 -9.89 -11.88
CA GLY A 194 -2.85 -11.23 -11.38
C GLY A 194 -3.06 -11.34 -9.87
N ILE A 195 -2.53 -10.39 -9.10
CA ILE A 195 -2.69 -10.36 -7.64
C ILE A 195 -4.15 -10.17 -7.23
N LEU A 196 -4.84 -9.21 -7.87
CA LEU A 196 -6.20 -8.82 -7.49
C LEU A 196 -7.26 -9.83 -7.90
N THR A 197 -6.98 -10.70 -8.86
CA THR A 197 -7.90 -11.74 -9.34
C THR A 197 -7.60 -13.12 -8.77
N ASP A 198 -6.53 -13.26 -7.99
CA ASP A 198 -6.16 -14.53 -7.34
C ASP A 198 -6.93 -14.68 -6.01
N PRO A 199 -7.87 -15.66 -5.92
CA PRO A 199 -8.62 -15.89 -4.71
C PRO A 199 -7.76 -16.32 -3.51
N ASP A 200 -6.63 -17.02 -3.76
CA ASP A 200 -5.75 -17.53 -2.71
C ASP A 200 -4.90 -16.39 -2.10
N ARG A 201 -4.76 -15.28 -2.82
CA ARG A 201 -4.07 -14.08 -2.34
C ARG A 201 -5.01 -13.06 -1.69
N LEU A 202 -6.32 -13.28 -1.70
CA LEU A 202 -7.29 -12.33 -1.17
C LEU A 202 -6.99 -11.92 0.27
N GLY A 203 -6.65 -12.89 1.13
CA GLY A 203 -6.30 -12.66 2.53
C GLY A 203 -5.00 -11.88 2.75
N GLN A 204 -4.16 -11.74 1.73
CA GLN A 204 -2.91 -10.98 1.85
C GLN A 204 -3.14 -9.47 1.78
N TRP A 205 -4.08 -9.01 0.94
CA TRP A 205 -4.28 -7.58 0.66
C TRP A 205 -5.67 -7.05 1.07
N MET A 206 -6.65 -7.92 1.25
CA MET A 206 -7.96 -7.51 1.74
C MET A 206 -7.99 -7.60 3.26
N GLU A 207 -8.57 -6.58 3.91
CA GLU A 207 -8.78 -6.60 5.35
C GLU A 207 -9.87 -7.63 5.67
N LEU A 208 -9.43 -8.85 5.96
CA LEU A 208 -10.31 -9.93 6.40
C LEU A 208 -10.42 -9.98 7.94
N GLY A 209 -9.73 -9.08 8.64
CA GLY A 209 -9.67 -9.05 10.10
C GLY A 209 -8.99 -10.29 10.68
N THR A 210 -9.67 -10.96 11.62
CA THR A 210 -9.26 -12.27 12.16
C THR A 210 -9.89 -13.41 11.37
N ASP A 211 -10.31 -13.15 10.13
CA ASP A 211 -11.06 -14.11 9.31
C ASP A 211 -10.17 -15.28 8.88
N VAL A 212 -10.71 -16.47 9.02
CA VAL A 212 -10.10 -17.68 8.51
C VAL A 212 -10.73 -17.99 7.15
N VAL A 213 -9.91 -18.20 6.12
CA VAL A 213 -10.39 -18.71 4.84
C VAL A 213 -10.85 -20.16 5.02
N VAL A 214 -12.13 -20.42 4.77
CA VAL A 214 -12.73 -21.76 4.94
C VAL A 214 -12.82 -22.49 3.63
N GLU A 215 -13.10 -21.76 2.54
CA GLU A 215 -13.26 -22.30 1.19
C GLU A 215 -12.68 -21.33 0.18
N SER A 216 -11.87 -21.82 -0.76
CA SER A 216 -11.36 -21.03 -1.89
C SER A 216 -11.52 -21.83 -3.18
N GLY A 217 -11.88 -21.16 -4.28
CA GLY A 217 -11.94 -21.76 -5.61
C GLY A 217 -12.90 -21.03 -6.55
N ALA A 218 -12.66 -21.19 -7.86
CA ALA A 218 -13.51 -20.67 -8.96
C ALA A 218 -13.95 -19.21 -8.79
N GLY A 219 -13.06 -18.31 -8.35
CA GLY A 219 -13.37 -16.89 -8.13
C GLY A 219 -14.27 -16.62 -6.92
N ARG A 220 -14.34 -17.56 -5.98
CA ARG A 220 -15.09 -17.42 -4.73
C ARG A 220 -14.21 -17.77 -3.55
N VAL A 221 -14.34 -16.99 -2.46
CA VAL A 221 -13.69 -17.24 -1.18
C VAL A 221 -14.74 -17.12 -0.09
N VAL A 222 -14.77 -18.06 0.84
CA VAL A 222 -15.61 -17.96 2.04
C VAL A 222 -14.69 -17.75 3.23
N THR A 223 -14.98 -16.71 4.01
CA THR A 223 -14.24 -16.39 5.24
C THR A 223 -15.16 -16.53 6.46
N GLU A 224 -14.57 -16.88 7.59
CA GLU A 224 -15.23 -16.88 8.88
C GLU A 224 -14.60 -15.86 9.81
N TRP A 225 -15.42 -14.98 10.36
CA TRP A 225 -15.05 -14.01 11.36
C TRP A 225 -15.66 -14.32 12.71
N HIS A 226 -14.82 -14.39 13.73
CA HIS A 226 -15.25 -14.70 15.09
C HIS A 226 -15.26 -13.44 15.96
N ARG A 227 -16.42 -13.09 16.52
CA ARG A 227 -16.56 -11.99 17.49
C ARG A 227 -17.20 -12.52 18.78
N GLY A 228 -16.37 -12.88 19.74
CA GLY A 228 -16.80 -13.53 20.97
C GLY A 228 -17.50 -14.88 20.63
N ARG A 229 -18.78 -15.03 21.01
CA ARG A 229 -19.58 -16.23 20.72
C ARG A 229 -20.28 -16.23 19.35
N ARG A 230 -20.08 -15.19 18.54
CA ARG A 230 -20.75 -15.05 17.24
C ARG A 230 -19.77 -15.33 16.11
N THR A 231 -20.18 -16.20 15.21
CA THR A 231 -19.47 -16.45 13.95
C THR A 231 -20.26 -15.82 12.81
N VAL A 232 -19.57 -15.03 12.00
CA VAL A 232 -20.13 -14.45 10.77
C VAL A 232 -19.36 -15.06 9.62
N ARG A 233 -20.07 -15.68 8.67
CA ARG A 233 -19.50 -16.16 7.42
C ARG A 233 -19.78 -15.15 6.32
N LEU A 234 -18.74 -14.87 5.53
CA LEU A 234 -18.79 -13.95 4.40
C LEU A 234 -18.38 -14.70 3.13
N ARG A 235 -19.13 -14.49 2.06
CA ARG A 235 -18.76 -14.96 0.71
C ARG A 235 -18.21 -13.79 -0.07
N HIS A 236 -16.99 -13.94 -0.56
CA HIS A 236 -16.38 -13.05 -1.51
C HIS A 236 -16.48 -13.64 -2.92
N SER A 237 -17.04 -12.91 -3.86
CA SER A 237 -17.19 -13.37 -5.25
C SER A 237 -16.50 -12.38 -6.18
N LEU A 238 -15.66 -12.90 -7.07
CA LEU A 238 -14.92 -12.16 -8.07
C LEU A 238 -15.69 -12.10 -9.39
N THR A 239 -15.73 -10.92 -9.99
CA THR A 239 -16.10 -10.73 -11.39
C THR A 239 -15.11 -9.79 -12.07
N CYS A 240 -14.81 -10.03 -13.35
CA CYS A 240 -13.94 -9.17 -14.15
C CYS A 240 -14.76 -8.54 -15.25
N GLU A 241 -14.74 -7.21 -15.34
CA GLU A 241 -15.44 -6.40 -16.34
C GLU A 241 -14.42 -5.56 -17.11
N GLY A 242 -13.90 -6.09 -18.22
CA GLY A 242 -12.83 -5.44 -18.99
C GLY A 242 -11.58 -5.24 -18.12
N GLN A 243 -11.20 -3.99 -17.86
CA GLN A 243 -10.06 -3.64 -17.02
C GLN A 243 -10.41 -3.52 -15.52
N SER A 244 -11.67 -3.74 -15.16
CA SER A 244 -12.14 -3.64 -13.79
C SER A 244 -12.14 -5.01 -13.11
N VAL A 245 -11.67 -5.07 -11.88
CA VAL A 245 -11.77 -6.21 -10.97
C VAL A 245 -12.80 -5.86 -9.92
N VAL A 246 -13.82 -6.69 -9.74
CA VAL A 246 -14.93 -6.43 -8.82
C VAL A 246 -15.06 -7.58 -7.82
N TRP A 247 -14.86 -7.27 -6.55
CA TRP A 247 -15.11 -8.18 -5.44
C TRP A 247 -16.40 -7.79 -4.72
N ARG A 248 -17.32 -8.74 -4.58
CA ARG A 248 -18.60 -8.59 -3.90
C ARG A 248 -18.61 -9.45 -2.65
N GLU A 249 -18.94 -8.85 -1.51
CA GLU A 249 -18.96 -9.49 -0.22
C GLU A 249 -20.41 -9.64 0.25
N GLU A 250 -20.83 -10.87 0.48
CA GLU A 250 -22.17 -11.24 0.92
C GLU A 250 -22.13 -11.91 2.30
N VAL A 251 -23.02 -11.52 3.18
CA VAL A 251 -23.20 -12.15 4.50
C VAL A 251 -23.92 -13.48 4.35
N LEU A 252 -23.35 -14.58 4.85
CA LEU A 252 -23.96 -15.91 4.78
C LEU A 252 -24.71 -16.34 6.04
N THR A 253 -24.47 -15.68 7.18
CA THR A 253 -25.02 -16.09 8.47
C THR A 253 -25.78 -14.98 9.19
N GLY A 254 -26.70 -15.37 10.10
CA GLY A 254 -27.45 -14.46 10.95
C GLY A 254 -28.56 -13.69 10.23
N ARG A 255 -29.09 -12.65 10.88
CA ARG A 255 -30.26 -11.87 10.40
C ARG A 255 -30.00 -11.12 9.08
N TRP A 256 -28.75 -11.04 8.66
CA TRP A 256 -28.32 -10.33 7.44
C TRP A 256 -27.92 -11.27 6.31
N ALA A 257 -28.13 -12.60 6.50
CA ALA A 257 -27.81 -13.59 5.48
C ALA A 257 -28.46 -13.27 4.13
N GLY A 258 -27.73 -13.49 3.04
CA GLY A 258 -28.12 -13.20 1.68
C GLY A 258 -28.03 -11.69 1.32
N ARG A 259 -27.46 -10.86 2.18
CA ARG A 259 -27.32 -9.42 1.91
C ARG A 259 -25.88 -9.07 1.57
N LEU A 260 -25.74 -8.31 0.50
CA LEU A 260 -24.48 -7.69 0.10
C LEU A 260 -24.04 -6.69 1.17
N SER A 261 -22.81 -6.82 1.66
CA SER A 261 -22.21 -5.94 2.68
C SER A 261 -21.28 -4.91 2.07
N THR A 262 -20.43 -5.36 1.14
CA THR A 262 -19.39 -4.53 0.53
C THR A 262 -19.22 -4.88 -0.95
N VAL A 263 -18.93 -3.88 -1.76
CA VAL A 263 -18.45 -4.04 -3.14
C VAL A 263 -17.16 -3.26 -3.29
N ARG A 264 -16.12 -3.91 -3.77
CA ARG A 264 -14.83 -3.27 -4.15
C ARG A 264 -14.68 -3.37 -5.66
N ARG A 265 -14.68 -2.22 -6.31
CA ARG A 265 -14.38 -2.10 -7.74
C ARG A 265 -13.00 -1.47 -7.89
N ILE A 266 -12.13 -2.13 -8.61
CA ILE A 266 -10.75 -1.73 -8.85
C ILE A 266 -10.55 -1.61 -10.34
N ASP A 267 -10.40 -0.38 -10.83
CA ASP A 267 -10.11 -0.08 -12.23
C ASP A 267 -8.59 0.15 -12.37
N LEU A 268 -7.96 -0.49 -13.35
CA LEU A 268 -6.54 -0.43 -13.61
C LEU A 268 -6.28 0.32 -14.92
N GLU A 269 -5.48 1.37 -14.86
CA GLU A 269 -5.09 2.18 -16.02
C GLU A 269 -3.57 2.26 -16.09
N GLY A 270 -2.96 1.65 -17.13
CA GLY A 270 -1.52 1.74 -17.37
C GLY A 270 -1.11 3.18 -17.68
N VAL A 271 -0.09 3.68 -16.98
CA VAL A 271 0.50 5.00 -17.18
C VAL A 271 2.01 4.90 -17.13
N ASP A 272 2.72 5.97 -17.51
CA ASP A 272 4.18 5.98 -17.46
C ASP A 272 4.70 5.63 -16.05
N GLY A 273 5.55 4.61 -16.00
CA GLY A 273 6.20 4.14 -14.78
C GLY A 273 5.35 3.25 -13.88
N GLY A 274 4.10 2.89 -14.28
CA GLY A 274 3.26 2.01 -13.46
C GLY A 274 1.78 2.04 -13.82
N THR A 275 0.94 1.92 -12.81
CA THR A 275 -0.52 1.84 -12.95
C THR A 275 -1.23 2.84 -12.06
N LEU A 276 -2.17 3.58 -12.61
CA LEU A 276 -3.15 4.32 -11.84
C LEU A 276 -4.28 3.37 -11.43
N VAL A 277 -4.38 3.12 -10.15
CA VAL A 277 -5.40 2.26 -9.54
C VAL A 277 -6.52 3.12 -9.00
N ARG A 278 -7.73 2.88 -9.46
CA ARG A 278 -8.92 3.55 -8.97
C ARG A 278 -9.75 2.57 -8.15
N LEU A 279 -9.62 2.64 -6.84
CA LEU A 279 -10.36 1.80 -5.91
C LEU A 279 -11.65 2.49 -5.50
N THR A 280 -12.80 1.89 -5.81
CA THR A 280 -14.12 2.31 -5.34
C THR A 280 -14.65 1.28 -4.34
N LEU A 281 -14.89 1.72 -3.13
CA LEU A 281 -15.45 0.92 -2.04
C LEU A 281 -16.89 1.35 -1.79
N LEU A 282 -17.83 0.42 -1.95
CA LEU A 282 -19.23 0.63 -1.62
C LEU A 282 -19.58 -0.21 -0.39
N THR A 283 -20.38 0.34 0.50
CA THR A 283 -20.78 -0.35 1.73
C THR A 283 -22.25 -0.18 2.03
N ARG A 284 -22.80 -1.20 2.68
CA ARG A 284 -24.09 -1.13 3.36
C ARG A 284 -23.87 -0.87 4.83
N THR A 285 -24.73 -0.08 5.44
CA THR A 285 -24.77 0.13 6.90
C THR A 285 -25.77 -0.82 7.54
N PHE A 286 -25.29 -1.64 8.47
CA PHE A 286 -26.16 -2.54 9.21
C PHE A 286 -26.56 -1.94 10.56
N GLY A 287 -27.87 -1.73 10.75
CA GLY A 287 -28.45 -1.26 12.00
C GLY A 287 -28.40 0.27 12.21
N LEU A 288 -29.12 0.74 13.24
CA LEU A 288 -29.24 2.17 13.56
C LEU A 288 -27.89 2.80 13.98
N LEU A 289 -27.12 2.10 14.80
CA LEU A 289 -25.80 2.58 15.24
C LEU A 289 -24.84 2.78 14.05
N GLY A 290 -24.85 1.85 13.09
CA GLY A 290 -24.04 1.98 11.88
C GLY A 290 -24.44 3.22 11.07
N ARG A 291 -25.72 3.54 10.98
CA ARG A 291 -26.21 4.73 10.25
C ARG A 291 -25.80 6.05 10.91
N VAL A 292 -25.79 6.11 12.22
CA VAL A 292 -25.46 7.34 12.98
C VAL A 292 -23.95 7.58 13.03
N LEU A 293 -23.13 6.53 13.23
CA LEU A 293 -21.68 6.66 13.39
C LEU A 293 -20.91 6.69 12.07
N ALA A 294 -21.45 6.08 11.01
CA ALA A 294 -20.78 6.03 9.72
C ALA A 294 -20.44 7.40 9.07
N PRO A 295 -21.23 8.50 9.23
CA PRO A 295 -20.87 9.83 8.72
C PRO A 295 -19.62 10.40 9.37
N VAL A 296 -19.46 10.19 10.67
CA VAL A 296 -18.41 10.82 11.48
C VAL A 296 -17.06 10.11 11.30
N PHE A 297 -17.05 8.79 11.30
CA PHE A 297 -15.84 7.99 11.25
C PHE A 297 -15.51 7.42 9.86
N GLY A 298 -16.49 7.42 8.94
CA GLY A 298 -16.38 6.71 7.66
C GLY A 298 -15.24 7.24 6.78
N ASN A 299 -15.16 8.53 6.55
CA ASN A 299 -14.16 9.10 5.62
C ASN A 299 -12.72 8.88 6.06
N LEU A 300 -12.44 8.98 7.36
CA LEU A 300 -11.08 8.82 7.89
C LEU A 300 -10.67 7.33 7.89
N ARG A 301 -11.54 6.48 8.41
CA ARG A 301 -11.28 5.03 8.53
C ARG A 301 -11.17 4.35 7.18
N TRP A 302 -12.12 4.59 6.26
CA TRP A 302 -12.12 3.96 4.94
C TRP A 302 -10.98 4.48 4.07
N GLY A 303 -10.68 5.78 4.12
CA GLY A 303 -9.56 6.34 3.36
C GLY A 303 -8.21 5.79 3.79
N PHE A 304 -7.99 5.54 5.07
CA PHE A 304 -6.77 4.91 5.58
C PHE A 304 -6.71 3.43 5.20
N GLY A 305 -7.77 2.65 5.44
CA GLY A 305 -7.83 1.23 5.10
C GLY A 305 -7.63 0.97 3.61
N MET A 306 -8.28 1.74 2.73
CA MET A 306 -8.08 1.64 1.28
C MET A 306 -6.63 1.89 0.86
N ARG A 307 -5.93 2.83 1.51
CA ARG A 307 -4.51 3.09 1.24
C ARG A 307 -3.62 1.93 1.71
N GLN A 308 -3.85 1.42 2.91
CA GLN A 308 -3.09 0.27 3.41
C GLN A 308 -3.23 -0.94 2.48
N GLN A 309 -4.44 -1.22 1.98
CA GLN A 309 -4.65 -2.27 0.99
C GLN A 309 -3.79 -2.06 -0.26
N LEU A 310 -3.73 -0.83 -0.78
CA LEU A 310 -2.94 -0.53 -1.98
C LEU A 310 -1.42 -0.54 -1.71
N VAL A 311 -0.97 -0.19 -0.51
CA VAL A 311 0.43 -0.37 -0.08
C VAL A 311 0.80 -1.85 -0.09
N VAL A 312 -0.07 -2.72 0.42
CA VAL A 312 0.16 -4.17 0.38
C VAL A 312 0.19 -4.68 -1.05
N VAL A 313 -0.75 -4.27 -1.89
CA VAL A 313 -0.78 -4.66 -3.32
C VAL A 313 0.50 -4.21 -4.04
N ALA A 314 1.00 -3.00 -3.75
CA ALA A 314 2.26 -2.52 -4.30
C ALA A 314 3.44 -3.39 -3.83
N GLY A 315 3.45 -3.79 -2.57
CA GLY A 315 4.46 -4.68 -2.01
C GLY A 315 4.45 -6.07 -2.65
N LEU A 316 3.26 -6.67 -2.80
CA LEU A 316 3.07 -7.96 -3.47
C LEU A 316 3.53 -7.92 -4.94
N ALA A 317 3.18 -6.84 -5.64
CA ALA A 317 3.62 -6.65 -7.02
C ALA A 317 5.14 -6.52 -7.13
N ALA A 318 5.78 -5.90 -6.14
CA ALA A 318 7.24 -5.80 -6.11
C ALA A 318 7.89 -7.17 -5.87
N ASP A 319 7.30 -8.03 -5.04
CA ASP A 319 7.79 -9.38 -4.80
C ASP A 319 7.64 -10.26 -6.06
N ASP A 320 6.46 -10.24 -6.72
CA ASP A 320 6.24 -10.96 -7.97
C ASP A 320 7.22 -10.52 -9.09
N LEU A 321 7.44 -9.21 -9.22
CA LEU A 321 8.42 -8.67 -10.19
C LEU A 321 9.86 -9.04 -9.88
N ALA A 322 10.21 -9.22 -8.62
CA ALA A 322 11.54 -9.71 -8.22
C ALA A 322 11.72 -11.19 -8.56
N ASP A 323 10.68 -12.00 -8.40
CA ASP A 323 10.72 -13.44 -8.73
C ASP A 323 10.79 -13.69 -10.23
N LEU A 324 10.12 -12.86 -11.05
CA LEU A 324 10.21 -12.96 -12.53
C LEU A 324 11.60 -12.64 -13.10
N ARG A 325 12.48 -12.00 -12.32
CA ARG A 325 13.85 -11.62 -12.74
C ARG A 325 14.92 -12.64 -12.34
N ARG A 326 14.57 -13.63 -11.53
CA ARG A 326 15.46 -14.72 -11.08
C ARG A 326 15.39 -15.91 -12.02
#